data_13828be26685358ce5e5c92152d394c3
#
_entry.id   13828be26685358ce5e5c92152d394c3
#
_cell.length_a   1.000
_cell.length_b   1.000
_cell.length_c   1.000
_cell.angle_alpha   90.00
_cell.angle_beta   90.00
_cell.angle_gamma   90.00
#
_symmetry.space_group_name_H-M   'P 1'
#
loop_
_entity.id
_entity.type
_entity.pdbx_description
1 polymer ?
#
loop_
_entity_poly.entity_id
_entity_poly.type
_entity_poly.pdbx_seq_one_letter_code
_entity_poly.pdbx_strand_id
1 'polypeptide(L)'
;MAKYVFFISTEPYKYQAVDTLIEIAKAALKKGHEISGIFFFGTGVYNLKKEISCGNSIRNIPEKIEKFSRENNIPVAGCSTWVSITGLKEHEFIEGASEEGLGDFSNWAIDADKLIVFGTGG
;
A
#
# COMPACT_ATOMS: atom_id res chain seq x y z
N MET A 1 -10.41 17.15 -10.91
CA MET A 1 -9.82 15.82 -10.66
C MET A 1 -8.53 15.99 -9.87
N ALA A 2 -8.38 15.24 -8.79
CA ALA A 2 -7.17 15.29 -7.96
C ALA A 2 -6.44 13.95 -8.02
N LYS A 3 -5.11 13.98 -7.84
CA LYS A 3 -4.26 12.79 -7.77
C LYS A 3 -3.89 12.52 -6.32
N TYR A 4 -4.17 11.31 -5.87
CA TYR A 4 -3.91 10.90 -4.49
C TYR A 4 -2.74 9.92 -4.44
N VAL A 5 -1.90 10.06 -3.41
CA VAL A 5 -0.87 9.09 -3.07
C VAL A 5 -1.06 8.69 -1.61
N PHE A 6 -0.95 7.41 -1.33
CA PHE A 6 -1.04 6.90 0.04
C PHE A 6 0.31 6.38 0.50
N PHE A 7 0.64 6.66 1.75
CA PHE A 7 1.88 6.22 2.39
C PHE A 7 1.53 5.51 3.69
N ILE A 8 1.89 4.24 3.82
CA ILE A 8 1.51 3.41 4.97
C ILE A 8 2.76 2.85 5.64
N SER A 9 2.93 3.13 6.94
CA SER A 9 4.05 2.65 7.72
C SER A 9 3.65 1.66 8.83
N THR A 10 2.41 1.18 8.82
CA THR A 10 1.91 0.25 9.83
C THR A 10 1.78 -1.17 9.30
N GLU A 11 2.04 -2.15 10.16
CA GLU A 11 1.86 -3.57 9.88
C GLU A 11 0.39 -3.88 9.57
N PRO A 12 0.12 -4.99 8.82
CA PRO A 12 -1.23 -5.23 8.33
C PRO A 12 -2.33 -5.41 9.38
N TYR A 13 -2.00 -5.91 10.56
CA TYR A 13 -3.03 -6.27 11.54
C TYR A 13 -3.02 -5.45 12.82
N LYS A 14 -2.14 -4.48 12.93
CA LYS A 14 -2.04 -3.65 14.14
C LYS A 14 -3.12 -2.57 14.18
N TYR A 15 -3.43 -2.00 13.03
CA TYR A 15 -4.43 -0.94 12.89
C TYR A 15 -5.30 -1.26 11.68
N GLN A 16 -6.32 -0.44 11.44
CA GLN A 16 -7.21 -0.59 10.30
C GLN A 16 -6.77 0.26 9.09
N ALA A 17 -5.47 0.55 9.01
CA ALA A 17 -4.96 1.49 8.00
C ALA A 17 -5.34 1.08 6.57
N VAL A 18 -5.10 -0.17 6.20
CA VAL A 18 -5.39 -0.64 4.84
C VAL A 18 -6.88 -0.64 4.54
N ASP A 19 -7.71 -1.09 5.49
CA ASP A 19 -9.16 -1.07 5.29
C ASP A 19 -9.65 0.36 5.07
N THR A 20 -9.16 1.29 5.88
CA THR A 20 -9.51 2.71 5.76
C THR A 20 -9.00 3.30 4.44
N LEU A 21 -7.76 2.98 4.07
CA LEU A 21 -7.19 3.41 2.80
C LEU A 21 -8.06 2.99 1.62
N ILE A 22 -8.45 1.72 1.59
CA ILE A 22 -9.24 1.18 0.50
C ILE A 22 -10.59 1.91 0.41
N GLU A 23 -11.24 2.19 1.53
CA GLU A 23 -12.50 2.90 1.53
C GLU A 23 -12.35 4.35 1.04
N ILE A 24 -11.29 5.04 1.47
CA ILE A 24 -10.99 6.39 0.99
C ILE A 24 -10.71 6.37 -0.50
N ALA A 25 -9.88 5.42 -0.95
CA ALA A 25 -9.52 5.31 -2.35
C ALA A 25 -10.74 5.02 -3.23
N LYS A 26 -11.62 4.11 -2.79
CA LYS A 26 -12.87 3.83 -3.51
C LYS A 26 -13.73 5.07 -3.64
N ALA A 27 -13.86 5.85 -2.57
CA ALA A 27 -14.64 7.08 -2.59
C ALA A 27 -14.03 8.11 -3.56
N ALA A 28 -12.70 8.23 -3.56
CA ALA A 28 -12.00 9.15 -4.46
C ALA A 28 -12.21 8.74 -5.92
N LEU A 29 -12.04 7.45 -6.23
CA LEU A 29 -12.25 6.93 -7.59
C LEU A 29 -13.69 7.17 -8.06
N LYS A 30 -14.66 6.96 -7.18
CA LYS A 30 -16.07 7.17 -7.50
C LYS A 30 -16.36 8.60 -7.89
N LYS A 31 -15.62 9.55 -7.31
CA LYS A 31 -15.74 10.98 -7.62
C LYS A 31 -14.89 11.43 -8.81
N GLY A 32 -14.24 10.51 -9.48
CA GLY A 32 -13.45 10.82 -10.66
C GLY A 32 -12.01 11.23 -10.39
N HIS A 33 -11.52 11.02 -9.16
CA HIS A 33 -10.12 11.29 -8.83
C HIS A 33 -9.24 10.10 -9.19
N GLU A 34 -7.95 10.33 -9.24
CA GLU A 34 -6.95 9.30 -9.57
C GLU A 34 -6.16 8.91 -8.34
N ILE A 35 -5.81 7.63 -8.23
CA ILE A 35 -4.87 7.15 -7.21
C ILE A 35 -3.57 6.86 -7.93
N SER A 36 -2.54 7.68 -7.69
CA SER A 36 -1.25 7.55 -8.38
C SER A 36 -0.41 6.42 -7.85
N GLY A 37 -0.59 6.06 -6.59
CA GLY A 37 0.16 4.94 -6.01
C GLY A 37 -0.07 4.78 -4.53
N ILE A 38 0.31 3.59 -4.05
CA ILE A 38 0.29 3.22 -2.64
C ILE A 38 1.70 2.76 -2.28
N PHE A 39 2.32 3.44 -1.33
CA PHE A 39 3.71 3.17 -0.93
C PHE A 39 3.74 2.68 0.52
N PHE A 40 4.36 1.52 0.72
CA PHE A 40 4.50 0.91 2.05
C PHE A 40 5.92 1.12 2.57
N PHE A 41 6.03 1.64 3.78
CA PHE A 41 7.28 1.99 4.42
C PHE A 41 7.40 1.30 5.78
N GLY A 42 8.62 1.17 6.28
CA GLY A 42 8.83 0.54 7.58
C GLY A 42 8.31 -0.90 7.57
N THR A 43 7.79 -1.33 8.71
CA THR A 43 7.17 -2.66 8.80
C THR A 43 5.86 -2.74 8.02
N GLY A 44 5.40 -1.62 7.47
CA GLY A 44 4.27 -1.61 6.56
C GLY A 44 4.50 -2.45 5.31
N VAL A 45 5.75 -2.72 4.94
CA VAL A 45 6.05 -3.58 3.79
C VAL A 45 5.51 -5.01 3.95
N TYR A 46 5.22 -5.45 5.17
CA TYR A 46 4.58 -6.74 5.39
C TYR A 46 3.17 -6.84 4.79
N ASN A 47 2.55 -5.70 4.49
CA ASN A 47 1.27 -5.69 3.77
C ASN A 47 1.38 -6.26 2.37
N LEU A 48 2.60 -6.38 1.85
CA LEU A 48 2.84 -6.88 0.49
C LEU A 48 3.11 -8.38 0.44
N LYS A 49 3.27 -9.04 1.59
CA LYS A 49 3.62 -10.45 1.61
C LYS A 49 2.40 -11.31 1.29
N LYS A 50 2.50 -12.09 0.21
CA LYS A 50 1.46 -13.03 -0.19
C LYS A 50 1.53 -14.32 0.61
N GLU A 51 0.55 -15.18 0.43
CA GLU A 51 0.54 -16.53 0.99
C GLU A 51 0.66 -16.58 2.52
N ILE A 52 0.02 -15.62 3.18
CA ILE A 52 -0.05 -15.67 4.65
C ILE A 52 -1.15 -16.66 5.07
N SER A 53 -0.97 -17.25 6.26
CA SER A 53 -1.93 -18.19 6.81
C SER A 53 -2.76 -17.48 7.88
N CYS A 54 -3.93 -17.00 7.52
CA CYS A 54 -4.79 -16.24 8.44
C CYS A 54 -6.10 -16.96 8.78
N GLY A 55 -6.32 -18.17 8.23
CA GLY A 55 -7.54 -18.91 8.48
C GLY A 55 -8.78 -18.25 7.88
N ASN A 56 -9.95 -18.59 8.43
CA ASN A 56 -11.22 -18.09 7.92
C ASN A 56 -11.82 -16.94 8.75
N SER A 57 -11.24 -16.67 9.92
CA SER A 57 -11.78 -15.67 10.84
C SER A 57 -11.14 -14.29 10.69
N ILE A 58 -9.96 -14.24 10.09
CA ILE A 58 -9.19 -13.00 9.94
C ILE A 58 -9.11 -12.67 8.46
N ARG A 59 -9.42 -11.43 8.12
CA ARG A 59 -9.33 -10.99 6.74
C ARG A 59 -7.88 -11.02 6.25
N ASN A 60 -7.69 -11.38 4.99
CA ASN A 60 -6.37 -11.43 4.39
C ASN A 60 -6.02 -10.06 3.80
N ILE A 61 -5.26 -9.27 4.53
CA ILE A 61 -4.95 -7.89 4.15
C ILE A 61 -4.13 -7.83 2.83
N PRO A 62 -3.03 -8.58 2.68
CA PRO A 62 -2.30 -8.54 1.40
C PRO A 62 -3.17 -8.89 0.19
N GLU A 63 -4.06 -9.86 0.33
CA GLU A 63 -4.97 -10.24 -0.74
C GLU A 63 -5.96 -9.12 -1.09
N LYS A 64 -6.42 -8.38 -0.09
CA LYS A 64 -7.30 -7.22 -0.31
C LYS A 64 -6.59 -6.14 -1.12
N ILE A 65 -5.32 -5.87 -0.78
CA ILE A 65 -4.51 -4.89 -1.52
C ILE A 65 -4.30 -5.35 -2.96
N GLU A 66 -3.94 -6.62 -3.13
CA GLU A 66 -3.71 -7.20 -4.46
C GLU A 66 -4.94 -7.05 -5.34
N LYS A 67 -6.09 -7.45 -4.83
CA LYS A 67 -7.35 -7.38 -5.57
C LYS A 67 -7.69 -5.94 -5.92
N PHE A 68 -7.64 -5.04 -4.94
CA PHE A 68 -8.00 -3.64 -5.15
C PHE A 68 -7.08 -2.95 -6.16
N SER A 69 -5.77 -3.15 -6.02
CA SER A 69 -4.80 -2.53 -6.93
C SER A 69 -4.92 -3.06 -8.34
N ARG A 70 -5.15 -4.36 -8.50
CA ARG A 70 -5.32 -4.98 -9.82
C ARG A 70 -6.58 -4.49 -10.51
N GLU A 71 -7.69 -4.46 -9.79
CA GLU A 71 -8.98 -4.04 -10.35
C GLU A 71 -9.00 -2.59 -10.77
N ASN A 72 -8.15 -1.76 -10.19
CA ASN A 72 -8.14 -0.32 -10.41
C ASN A 72 -6.84 0.18 -11.05
N ASN A 73 -5.93 -0.73 -11.43
CA ASN A 73 -4.63 -0.39 -12.03
C ASN A 73 -3.83 0.61 -11.20
N ILE A 74 -3.76 0.38 -9.89
CA ILE A 74 -3.06 1.27 -8.98
C ILE A 74 -1.65 0.71 -8.71
N PRO A 75 -0.58 1.50 -8.95
CA PRO A 75 0.77 1.09 -8.61
C PRO A 75 0.93 0.88 -7.09
N VAL A 76 1.56 -0.22 -6.71
CA VAL A 76 1.81 -0.55 -5.31
C VAL A 76 3.28 -0.88 -5.15
N ALA A 77 3.93 -0.26 -4.17
CA ALA A 77 5.37 -0.46 -3.97
C ALA A 77 5.72 -0.53 -2.48
N GLY A 78 6.80 -1.24 -2.19
CA GLY A 78 7.41 -1.26 -0.88
C GLY A 78 8.79 -0.62 -0.92
N CYS A 79 9.16 0.07 0.15
CA CYS A 79 10.47 0.71 0.26
C CYS A 79 11.58 -0.35 0.25
N SER A 80 12.48 -0.27 -0.72
CA SER A 80 13.53 -1.27 -0.91
C SER A 80 14.41 -1.46 0.32
N THR A 81 14.73 -0.39 1.05
CA THR A 81 15.51 -0.47 2.28
C THR A 81 14.79 -1.32 3.33
N TRP A 82 13.51 -1.08 3.52
CA TRP A 82 12.73 -1.83 4.51
C TRP A 82 12.44 -3.25 4.07
N VAL A 83 12.28 -3.49 2.77
CA VAL A 83 12.16 -4.85 2.25
C VAL A 83 13.43 -5.63 2.61
N SER A 84 14.61 -5.03 2.41
CA SER A 84 15.88 -5.67 2.80
C SER A 84 15.96 -5.92 4.30
N ILE A 85 15.58 -4.94 5.13
CA ILE A 85 15.62 -5.06 6.59
C ILE A 85 14.70 -6.18 7.08
N THR A 86 13.51 -6.31 6.51
CA THR A 86 12.55 -7.34 6.91
C THR A 86 12.89 -8.73 6.39
N GLY A 87 13.79 -8.81 5.42
CA GLY A 87 14.15 -10.09 4.80
C GLY A 87 13.17 -10.59 3.76
N LEU A 88 12.15 -9.80 3.44
CA LEU A 88 11.21 -10.15 2.38
C LEU A 88 11.90 -10.17 1.02
N LYS A 89 11.47 -11.07 0.17
CA LYS A 89 11.96 -11.17 -1.21
C LYS A 89 10.84 -10.79 -2.16
N GLU A 90 11.19 -10.20 -3.30
CA GLU A 90 10.21 -9.73 -4.27
C GLU A 90 9.28 -10.85 -4.76
N HIS A 91 9.79 -12.08 -4.86
CA HIS A 91 8.95 -13.21 -5.25
C HIS A 91 7.90 -13.59 -4.20
N GLU A 92 8.03 -13.05 -2.98
CA GLU A 92 7.06 -13.25 -1.91
C GLU A 92 5.97 -12.17 -1.90
N PHE A 93 6.06 -11.19 -2.79
CA PHE A 93 5.10 -10.10 -2.86
C PHE A 93 3.82 -10.52 -3.58
N ILE A 94 2.73 -9.85 -3.22
CA ILE A 94 1.49 -9.92 -3.99
C ILE A 94 1.76 -9.50 -5.43
N GLU A 95 0.95 -10.00 -6.36
CA GLU A 95 1.10 -9.68 -7.77
C GLU A 95 0.93 -8.16 -8.00
N GLY A 96 1.82 -7.59 -8.80
CA GLY A 96 1.78 -6.18 -9.15
C GLY A 96 2.55 -5.26 -8.20
N ALA A 97 2.99 -5.76 -7.05
CA ALA A 97 3.79 -4.95 -6.14
C ALA A 97 5.27 -4.98 -6.54
N SER A 98 5.96 -3.86 -6.34
CA SER A 98 7.37 -3.72 -6.68
C SER A 98 8.16 -3.15 -5.51
N GLU A 99 9.50 -3.27 -5.58
CA GLU A 99 10.39 -2.56 -4.68
C GLU A 99 10.77 -1.23 -5.31
N GLU A 100 10.63 -0.15 -4.56
CA GLU A 100 11.01 1.18 -5.04
C GLU A 100 11.72 1.94 -3.92
N GLY A 101 12.53 2.92 -4.31
CA GLY A 101 13.21 3.78 -3.35
C GLY A 101 12.36 4.95 -2.92
N LEU A 102 12.80 5.65 -1.87
CA LEU A 102 12.13 6.88 -1.43
C LEU A 102 12.17 7.96 -2.51
N GLY A 103 13.18 7.93 -3.40
CA GLY A 103 13.22 8.84 -4.54
C GLY A 103 12.03 8.67 -5.46
N ASP A 104 11.64 7.44 -5.72
CA ASP A 104 10.47 7.13 -6.54
C ASP A 104 9.20 7.59 -5.84
N PHE A 105 9.09 7.36 -4.54
CA PHE A 105 7.98 7.86 -3.76
C PHE A 105 7.93 9.40 -3.80
N SER A 106 9.08 10.06 -3.70
CA SER A 106 9.13 11.52 -3.79
C SER A 106 8.57 12.03 -5.11
N ASN A 107 8.87 11.35 -6.20
CA ASN A 107 8.32 11.70 -7.52
C ASN A 107 6.79 11.57 -7.53
N TRP A 108 6.26 10.52 -6.93
CA TRP A 108 4.81 10.37 -6.80
C TRP A 108 4.21 11.52 -5.98
N ALA A 109 4.86 11.84 -4.84
CA ALA A 109 4.37 12.87 -3.92
C ALA A 109 4.38 14.27 -4.55
N ILE A 110 5.42 14.59 -5.31
CA ILE A 110 5.54 15.88 -5.98
C ILE A 110 4.39 16.07 -7.00
N ASP A 111 4.04 15.01 -7.70
CA ASP A 111 2.99 15.05 -8.72
C ASP A 111 1.58 14.96 -8.14
N ALA A 112 1.44 14.59 -6.88
CA ALA A 112 0.15 14.38 -6.24
C ALA A 112 -0.46 15.69 -5.75
N ASP A 113 -1.79 15.75 -5.79
CA ASP A 113 -2.53 16.84 -5.16
C ASP A 113 -2.75 16.58 -3.68
N LYS A 114 -2.88 15.30 -3.30
CA LYS A 114 -3.12 14.86 -1.93
C LYS A 114 -2.18 13.73 -1.57
N LEU A 115 -1.52 13.85 -0.44
CA LEU A 115 -0.74 12.77 0.16
C LEU A 115 -1.37 12.41 1.49
N ILE A 116 -1.82 11.17 1.63
CA ILE A 116 -2.45 10.68 2.86
C ILE A 116 -1.51 9.66 3.49
N VAL A 117 -1.14 9.92 4.75
CA VAL A 117 -0.18 9.11 5.49
C VAL A 117 -0.87 8.35 6.61
N PHE A 118 -0.65 7.05 6.67
CA PHE A 118 -1.09 6.21 7.77
C PHE A 118 0.14 5.79 8.56
N GLY A 119 0.29 6.34 9.75
CA GLY A 119 1.38 6.01 10.65
C GLY A 119 0.87 5.38 11.92
N THR A 120 1.77 5.22 12.89
CA THR A 120 1.39 4.66 14.20
C THR A 120 0.59 5.64 15.03
N GLY A 121 0.55 6.89 14.65
CA GLY A 121 -0.20 7.92 15.33
C GLY A 121 0.28 8.23 16.74
N GLY A 122 1.40 7.65 17.09
CA GLY A 122 1.96 7.73 18.43
C GLY A 122 2.38 9.11 18.86
#